data_d3c052f5202044b9eb126b5835cc0b3a
#
_entry.id   d3c052f5202044b9eb126b5835cc0b3a
#
_cell.length_a   1.000
_cell.length_b   1.000
_cell.length_c   1.000
_cell.angle_alpha   90.00
_cell.angle_beta   90.00
_cell.angle_gamma   90.00
#
_symmetry.space_group_name_H-M   'P 1'
#
loop_
_entity.id
_entity.type
_entity.pdbx_description
1 polymer ?
#
loop_
_entity_poly.entity_id
_entity_poly.type
_entity_poly.pdbx_seq_one_letter_code
_entity_poly.pdbx_strand_id
1 'polypeptide(L)'
;MTRWGMAIDTDRCTGCGACAVACHAENNIQTVGEVEAAKGRAMHWMRIERYYEGVFPDVKVRFQPVLCQHCAHAPCEPVCPVYATYRTPEGLNAMVYSRC
;
A
#
# COMPACT_ATOMS: atom_id res chain seq x y z
N MET A 1 3.01 -21.38 10.93
CA MET A 1 2.70 -20.04 10.40
C MET A 1 3.72 -19.68 9.33
N THR A 2 3.28 -19.42 8.12
CA THR A 2 4.16 -19.03 7.02
C THR A 2 4.38 -17.52 7.08
N ARG A 3 5.62 -17.09 6.91
CA ARG A 3 5.94 -15.66 6.79
C ARG A 3 6.50 -15.41 5.39
N TRP A 4 5.76 -14.62 4.65
CA TRP A 4 6.13 -14.28 3.29
C TRP A 4 7.02 -13.05 3.27
N GLY A 5 7.96 -13.01 2.34
CA GLY A 5 8.81 -11.86 2.09
C GLY A 5 8.78 -11.47 0.63
N MET A 6 9.03 -10.20 0.36
CA MET A 6 9.13 -9.69 -1.01
C MET A 6 10.40 -8.84 -1.13
N ALA A 7 11.20 -9.13 -2.15
CA ALA A 7 12.36 -8.33 -2.48
C ALA A 7 12.00 -7.40 -3.64
N ILE A 8 12.27 -6.12 -3.47
CA ILE A 8 12.01 -5.09 -4.48
C ILE A 8 13.32 -4.41 -4.82
N ASP A 9 13.73 -4.48 -6.08
CA ASP A 9 14.93 -3.80 -6.56
C ASP A 9 14.59 -2.34 -6.90
N THR A 10 14.86 -1.45 -5.96
CA THR A 10 14.55 -0.03 -6.09
C THR A 10 15.42 0.68 -7.11
N ASP A 11 16.59 0.11 -7.45
CA ASP A 11 17.47 0.69 -8.49
C ASP A 11 16.88 0.51 -9.89
N ARG A 12 16.07 -0.53 -10.08
CA ARG A 12 15.39 -0.80 -11.35
C ARG A 12 13.99 -0.17 -11.44
N CYS A 13 13.47 0.31 -10.33
CA CYS A 13 12.12 0.88 -10.29
C CYS A 13 12.10 2.22 -11.02
N THR A 14 11.19 2.36 -11.99
CA THR A 14 10.98 3.59 -12.76
C THR A 14 9.79 4.42 -12.28
N GLY A 15 9.05 3.93 -11.29
CA GLY A 15 7.86 4.60 -10.78
C GLY A 15 6.67 4.61 -11.74
N CYS A 16 6.63 3.66 -12.67
CA CYS A 16 5.60 3.63 -13.73
C CYS A 16 4.18 3.33 -13.22
N GLY A 17 4.04 2.75 -12.03
CA GLY A 17 2.72 2.44 -11.46
C GLY A 17 2.08 1.14 -11.94
N ALA A 18 2.73 0.38 -12.83
CA ALA A 18 2.17 -0.86 -13.35
C ALA A 18 1.87 -1.88 -12.25
N CYS A 19 2.73 -1.97 -11.24
CA CYS A 19 2.52 -2.86 -10.09
C CYS A 19 1.28 -2.47 -9.27
N ALA A 20 1.05 -1.18 -9.08
CA ALA A 20 -0.14 -0.68 -8.38
C ALA A 20 -1.42 -1.00 -9.16
N VAL A 21 -1.39 -0.82 -10.48
CA VAL A 21 -2.52 -1.17 -11.36
C VAL A 21 -2.78 -2.68 -11.33
N ALA A 22 -1.73 -3.49 -11.39
CA ALA A 22 -1.83 -4.94 -11.28
C ALA A 22 -2.43 -5.37 -9.94
N CYS A 23 -2.06 -4.71 -8.85
CA CYS A 23 -2.64 -4.94 -7.52
C CYS A 23 -4.13 -4.65 -7.49
N HIS A 24 -4.56 -3.55 -8.08
CA HIS A 24 -5.98 -3.21 -8.20
C HIS A 24 -6.76 -4.25 -9.00
N ALA A 25 -6.19 -4.70 -10.12
CA ALA A 25 -6.82 -5.69 -10.99
C ALA A 25 -6.93 -7.06 -10.33
N GLU A 26 -5.84 -7.53 -9.71
CA GLU A 26 -5.79 -8.85 -9.07
C GLU A 26 -6.70 -8.94 -7.83
N ASN A 27 -6.72 -7.91 -7.02
CA ASN A 27 -7.45 -7.90 -5.75
C ASN A 27 -8.82 -7.23 -5.83
N ASN A 28 -9.25 -6.86 -7.03
CA ASN A 28 -10.54 -6.20 -7.27
C ASN A 28 -10.74 -4.97 -6.37
N ILE A 29 -9.69 -4.16 -6.21
CA ILE A 29 -9.75 -2.93 -5.44
C ILE A 29 -10.51 -1.88 -6.25
N GLN A 30 -11.51 -1.26 -5.64
CA GLN A 30 -12.33 -0.27 -6.32
C GLN A 30 -11.52 0.96 -6.73
N THR A 31 -11.91 1.55 -7.85
CA THR A 31 -11.45 2.88 -8.26
C THR A 31 -12.56 3.88 -8.05
N VAL A 32 -12.21 5.08 -7.63
CA VAL A 32 -13.16 6.17 -7.41
C VAL A 32 -12.90 7.31 -8.38
N GLY A 33 -13.92 8.11 -8.62
CA GLY A 33 -13.79 9.31 -9.47
C GLY A 33 -13.03 10.43 -8.77
N GLU A 34 -12.78 11.49 -9.53
CA GLU A 34 -12.02 12.66 -9.07
C GLU A 34 -12.58 13.28 -7.78
N VAL A 35 -13.90 13.41 -7.69
CA VAL A 35 -14.58 14.02 -6.53
C VAL A 35 -14.32 13.24 -5.25
N GLU A 36 -14.46 11.91 -5.31
CA GLU A 36 -14.23 11.06 -4.15
C GLU A 36 -12.75 10.95 -3.81
N ALA A 37 -11.86 10.95 -4.82
CA ALA A 37 -10.42 10.96 -4.61
C ALA A 37 -9.98 12.26 -3.90
N ALA A 38 -10.56 13.39 -4.25
CA ALA A 38 -10.28 14.67 -3.60
C ALA A 38 -10.69 14.67 -2.11
N LYS A 39 -11.67 13.85 -1.74
CA LYS A 39 -12.10 13.66 -0.35
C LYS A 39 -11.26 12.65 0.42
N GLY A 40 -10.20 12.13 -0.19
CA GLY A 40 -9.33 11.12 0.42
C GLY A 40 -9.93 9.71 0.48
N ARG A 41 -10.89 9.40 -0.39
CA ARG A 41 -11.58 8.10 -0.40
C ARG A 41 -11.01 7.11 -1.41
N ALA A 42 -9.93 7.46 -2.11
CA ALA A 42 -9.22 6.53 -2.98
C ALA A 42 -8.52 5.47 -2.14
N MET A 43 -8.73 4.20 -2.47
CA MET A 43 -8.13 3.07 -1.77
C MET A 43 -7.00 2.47 -2.58
N HIS A 44 -5.83 2.35 -1.96
CA HIS A 44 -4.66 1.72 -2.56
C HIS A 44 -4.03 0.76 -1.56
N TRP A 45 -3.94 -0.52 -1.92
CA TRP A 45 -3.22 -1.49 -1.10
C TRP A 45 -1.71 -1.38 -1.30
N MET A 46 -1.32 -0.90 -2.46
CA MET A 46 0.07 -0.68 -2.82
C MET A 46 0.22 0.73 -3.35
N ARG A 47 1.25 1.43 -2.91
CA ARG A 47 1.56 2.77 -3.40
C ARG A 47 3.04 2.88 -3.74
N ILE A 48 3.39 3.88 -4.51
CA ILE A 48 4.78 4.17 -4.86
C ILE A 48 5.16 5.49 -4.22
N GLU A 49 6.07 5.42 -3.25
CA GLU A 49 6.66 6.60 -2.64
C GLU A 49 7.69 7.21 -3.59
N ARG A 50 7.68 8.53 -3.69
CA ARG A 50 8.61 9.29 -4.53
C ARG A 50 9.45 10.20 -3.66
N TYR A 51 10.77 10.06 -3.76
CA TYR A 51 11.73 10.86 -3.02
C TYR A 51 12.60 11.64 -3.98
N TYR A 52 12.71 12.94 -3.74
CA TYR A 52 13.49 13.86 -4.57
C TYR A 52 14.66 14.38 -3.75
N GLU A 53 15.87 14.31 -4.31
CA GLU A 53 17.08 14.82 -3.70
C GLU A 53 17.76 15.79 -4.67
N GLY A 54 18.23 16.93 -4.15
CA GLY A 54 18.94 17.93 -4.93
C GLY A 54 18.11 19.16 -5.25
N VAL A 55 18.66 20.01 -6.10
CA VAL A 55 18.02 21.27 -6.54
C VAL A 55 17.91 21.25 -8.06
N PHE A 56 16.77 21.69 -8.57
CA PHE A 56 16.53 21.78 -10.01
C PHE A 56 17.67 22.60 -10.70
N PRO A 57 18.22 22.15 -11.85
CA PRO A 57 17.85 20.97 -12.64
C PRO A 57 18.55 19.66 -12.23
N ASP A 58 19.41 19.68 -11.23
CA ASP A 58 20.21 18.52 -10.80
C ASP A 58 19.49 17.76 -9.68
N VAL A 59 18.41 17.08 -10.04
CA VAL A 59 17.56 16.35 -9.09
C VAL A 59 17.69 14.85 -9.32
N LYS A 60 17.90 14.10 -8.23
CA LYS A 60 17.81 12.64 -8.23
C LYS A 60 16.45 12.23 -7.69
N VAL A 61 15.83 11.26 -8.35
CA VAL A 61 14.52 10.71 -7.95
C VAL A 61 14.69 9.25 -7.56
N ARG A 62 14.08 8.87 -6.45
CA ARG A 62 14.01 7.47 -6.01
C ARG A 62 12.55 7.07 -5.85
N PHE A 63 12.25 5.87 -6.28
CA PHE A 63 10.92 5.29 -6.15
C PHE A 63 10.97 4.07 -5.24
N GLN A 64 9.99 3.96 -4.38
CA GLN A 64 9.89 2.82 -3.47
C GLN A 64 8.43 2.33 -3.43
N PRO A 65 8.13 1.19 -4.04
CA PRO A 65 6.84 0.54 -3.87
C PRO A 65 6.69 0.04 -2.43
N VAL A 66 5.56 0.33 -1.80
CA VAL A 66 5.29 -0.06 -0.42
C VAL A 66 3.92 -0.71 -0.28
N LEU A 67 3.88 -1.76 0.54
CA LEU A 67 2.68 -2.54 0.84
C LEU A 67 2.56 -2.72 2.35
N CYS A 68 1.45 -3.31 2.78
CA CYS A 68 1.30 -3.76 4.16
C CYS A 68 2.39 -4.76 4.53
N GLN A 69 3.03 -4.55 5.67
CA GLN A 69 4.12 -5.40 6.14
C GLN A 69 3.65 -6.62 6.94
N HIS A 70 2.36 -6.80 7.12
CA HIS A 70 1.76 -7.89 7.89
C HIS A 70 2.44 -8.10 9.25
N CYS A 71 2.51 -7.02 10.03
CA CYS A 71 3.20 -6.98 11.31
C CYS A 71 2.67 -8.04 12.28
N ALA A 72 3.56 -8.66 13.05
CA ALA A 72 3.18 -9.64 14.06
C ALA A 72 2.35 -9.02 15.19
N HIS A 73 2.71 -7.82 15.59
CA HIS A 73 1.99 -7.01 16.58
C HIS A 73 1.55 -5.71 15.89
N ALA A 74 0.50 -5.83 15.08
CA ALA A 74 0.07 -4.74 14.21
C ALA A 74 -0.56 -3.61 15.02
N PRO A 75 0.00 -2.40 15.01
CA PRO A 75 -0.59 -1.26 15.72
C PRO A 75 -1.90 -0.77 15.09
N CYS A 76 -2.18 -1.16 13.86
CA CYS A 76 -3.44 -0.84 13.19
C CYS A 76 -4.66 -1.54 13.80
N GLU A 77 -4.46 -2.65 14.51
CA GLU A 77 -5.56 -3.37 15.16
C GLU A 77 -6.15 -2.60 16.34
N PRO A 78 -5.34 -2.21 17.38
CA PRO A 78 -5.89 -1.54 18.54
C PRO A 78 -6.40 -0.11 18.26
N VAL A 79 -5.92 0.54 17.23
CA VAL A 79 -6.34 1.92 16.90
C VAL A 79 -7.58 1.98 16.01
N CYS A 80 -8.00 0.87 15.43
CA CYS A 80 -9.19 0.85 14.57
C CYS A 80 -10.46 1.04 15.41
N PRO A 81 -11.25 2.11 15.18
CA PRO A 81 -12.43 2.40 16.01
C PRO A 81 -13.58 1.42 15.80
N VAL A 82 -13.57 0.66 14.72
CA VAL A 82 -14.65 -0.25 14.33
C VAL A 82 -14.21 -1.73 14.32
N TYR A 83 -13.02 -2.02 14.82
CA TYR A 83 -12.45 -3.37 14.85
C TYR A 83 -12.47 -4.06 13.47
N ALA A 84 -12.16 -3.31 12.43
CA ALA A 84 -12.15 -3.81 11.07
C ALA A 84 -10.90 -4.65 10.76
N THR A 85 -9.78 -4.34 11.42
CA THR A 85 -8.51 -5.04 11.19
C THR A 85 -8.34 -6.21 12.15
N TYR A 86 -7.88 -7.34 11.63
CA TYR A 86 -7.65 -8.54 12.42
C TYR A 86 -6.50 -9.36 11.84
N ARG A 87 -6.01 -10.31 12.60
CA ARG A 87 -4.95 -11.22 12.18
C ARG A 87 -5.54 -12.58 11.84
N THR A 88 -5.17 -13.12 10.69
CA THR A 88 -5.58 -14.47 10.29
C THR A 88 -4.75 -15.53 10.98
N PRO A 89 -5.25 -16.78 11.09
CA PRO A 89 -4.44 -17.88 11.62
C PRO A 89 -3.15 -18.13 10.85
N GLU A 90 -3.11 -17.74 9.58
CA GLU A 90 -1.95 -17.86 8.72
C GLU A 90 -0.87 -16.81 8.98
N GLY A 91 -1.17 -15.80 9.82
CA GLY A 91 -0.25 -14.74 10.18
C GLY A 91 -0.34 -13.49 9.31
N LEU A 92 -1.39 -13.37 8.51
CA LEU A 92 -1.66 -12.20 7.70
C LEU A 92 -2.53 -11.21 8.45
N ASN A 93 -2.37 -9.93 8.17
CA ASN A 93 -3.29 -8.91 8.63
C ASN A 93 -4.36 -8.71 7.55
N ALA A 94 -5.61 -8.82 7.95
CA ALA A 94 -6.75 -8.71 7.07
C ALA A 94 -7.72 -7.65 7.58
N MET A 95 -8.68 -7.30 6.75
CA MET A 95 -9.65 -6.25 7.06
C MET A 95 -11.06 -6.69 6.69
N VAL A 96 -12.00 -6.39 7.57
CA VAL A 96 -13.43 -6.53 7.28
C VAL A 96 -13.90 -5.22 6.64
N TYR A 97 -13.99 -5.20 5.33
CA TYR A 97 -14.26 -3.97 4.56
C TYR A 97 -15.61 -3.33 4.88
N SER A 98 -16.61 -4.13 5.20
CA SER A 98 -17.94 -3.62 5.54
C SER A 98 -17.99 -2.83 6.84
N ARG A 99 -17.00 -2.97 7.70
CA ARG A 99 -16.89 -2.19 8.93
C ARG A 99 -16.10 -0.89 8.76
N CYS A 100 -15.30 -0.83 7.72
CA CYS A 100 -14.40 0.30 7.46
C CYS A 100 -15.11 1.57 6.97
#